data_a45b97e9960bff12c1de4d5156531c31
#
_entry.id   a45b97e9960bff12c1de4d5156531c31
#
_cell.length_a   1.000
_cell.length_b   1.000
_cell.length_c   1.000
_cell.angle_alpha   90.00
_cell.angle_beta   90.00
_cell.angle_gamma   90.00
#
_symmetry.space_group_name_H-M   'P 1'
#
loop_
_entity.id
_entity.type
_entity.pdbx_description
1 polymer ?
#
loop_
_entity_poly.entity_id
_entity_poly.type
_entity_poly.pdbx_seq_one_letter_code
_entity_poly.pdbx_strand_id
1 'polypeptide(L)'
;MTIYKILNNNLILSKDKQGHEIIVKGCGIAFQKKKGQQVDETLIEKIFTAETAQISKEIQGYFASIPEKYLDFVEAYVNEVKEKQGLELNDSIYFSLSDHIMGAISRLNQGIQIQNMLLLDIKQLYHKEYEIGLELLKRVNQTFQVNLVVDEAGFFALHFVNAEDGSKTDSYQISIIVHQILDVVQKYYDNLKFQEENLYYQRFLTHLKYFAQRFLHKELHYDENGELFQIIKEQYKDAYGGVKMIYLMMEDEYHYQLTEDEMLYLTIHIQKITEDQKRLETL
;
A
#
# COMPACT_ATOMS: atom_id res chain seq x y z
N MET A 1 18.39 6.63 -29.36
CA MET A 1 17.20 5.86 -28.93
C MET A 1 16.12 5.97 -30.00
N THR A 2 15.31 4.93 -30.27
CA THR A 2 14.33 4.91 -31.37
C THR A 2 12.91 4.81 -30.83
N ILE A 3 11.97 5.56 -31.40
CA ILE A 3 10.55 5.55 -31.03
C ILE A 3 9.94 4.22 -31.47
N TYR A 4 9.56 3.39 -30.50
CA TYR A 4 8.85 2.14 -30.73
C TYR A 4 7.33 2.37 -30.89
N LYS A 5 6.77 3.24 -30.04
CA LYS A 5 5.37 3.69 -30.10
C LYS A 5 5.25 5.08 -29.50
N ILE A 6 4.38 5.91 -30.05
CA ILE A 6 3.99 7.18 -29.44
C ILE A 6 2.77 6.93 -28.56
N LEU A 7 2.84 7.33 -27.29
CA LEU A 7 1.75 7.25 -26.33
C LEU A 7 0.94 8.55 -26.34
N ASN A 8 1.64 9.70 -26.25
CA ASN A 8 1.09 11.04 -26.46
C ASN A 8 2.24 11.98 -26.93
N ASN A 9 2.01 13.30 -26.95
CA ASN A 9 3.04 14.25 -27.42
C ASN A 9 4.32 14.27 -26.58
N ASN A 10 4.22 13.88 -25.30
CA ASN A 10 5.29 13.98 -24.31
C ASN A 10 5.75 12.62 -23.77
N LEU A 11 5.11 11.53 -24.20
CA LEU A 11 5.43 10.17 -23.79
C LEU A 11 5.59 9.25 -24.99
N ILE A 12 6.69 8.52 -25.03
CA ILE A 12 6.95 7.50 -26.03
C ILE A 12 7.34 6.17 -25.36
N LEU A 13 7.08 5.08 -26.07
CA LEU A 13 7.65 3.79 -25.77
C LEU A 13 8.91 3.60 -26.60
N SER A 14 10.00 3.20 -25.98
CA SER A 14 11.28 2.88 -26.60
C SER A 14 11.82 1.57 -26.06
N LYS A 15 13.04 1.21 -26.43
CA LYS A 15 13.76 0.06 -25.87
C LYS A 15 15.12 0.50 -25.36
N ASP A 16 15.51 -0.11 -24.22
CA ASP A 16 16.85 0.04 -23.67
C ASP A 16 17.89 -0.76 -24.47
N LYS A 17 19.14 -0.74 -24.00
CA LYS A 17 20.25 -1.48 -24.64
C LYS A 17 20.11 -2.99 -24.55
N GLN A 18 19.32 -3.50 -23.57
CA GLN A 18 19.02 -4.91 -23.36
C GLN A 18 17.77 -5.37 -24.14
N GLY A 19 17.03 -4.44 -24.73
CA GLY A 19 15.80 -4.71 -25.49
C GLY A 19 14.52 -4.66 -24.66
N HIS A 20 14.59 -4.28 -23.40
CA HIS A 20 13.42 -4.08 -22.54
C HIS A 20 12.67 -2.81 -22.94
N GLU A 21 11.35 -2.86 -22.85
CA GLU A 21 10.51 -1.70 -23.11
C GLU A 21 10.63 -0.67 -21.98
N ILE A 22 10.84 0.58 -22.36
CA ILE A 22 10.94 1.73 -21.47
C ILE A 22 9.98 2.81 -21.91
N ILE A 23 9.42 3.56 -20.97
CA ILE A 23 8.65 4.77 -21.25
C ILE A 23 9.59 5.96 -21.09
N VAL A 24 9.63 6.81 -22.10
CA VAL A 24 10.46 8.01 -22.10
C VAL A 24 9.55 9.23 -22.11
N LYS A 25 9.73 10.09 -21.11
CA LYS A 25 9.04 11.38 -20.97
C LYS A 25 9.96 12.52 -21.42
N GLY A 26 9.37 13.48 -22.10
CA GLY A 26 10.01 14.74 -22.42
C GLY A 26 9.06 15.67 -23.16
N CYS A 27 9.12 16.97 -22.86
CA CYS A 27 8.23 17.96 -23.44
C CYS A 27 8.37 17.97 -24.97
N GLY A 28 7.28 17.65 -25.68
CA GLY A 28 7.26 17.60 -27.13
C GLY A 28 8.12 16.50 -27.79
N ILE A 29 8.59 15.51 -27.02
CA ILE A 29 9.50 14.45 -27.52
C ILE A 29 8.91 13.65 -28.68
N ALA A 30 7.58 13.58 -28.78
CA ALA A 30 6.86 12.92 -29.85
C ALA A 30 6.22 13.90 -30.86
N PHE A 31 6.38 15.23 -30.66
CA PHE A 31 5.74 16.21 -31.48
C PHE A 31 6.24 16.11 -32.93
N GLN A 32 5.32 15.94 -33.89
CA GLN A 32 5.57 15.70 -35.31
C GLN A 32 6.47 14.48 -35.60
N LYS A 33 6.68 13.59 -34.67
CA LYS A 33 7.45 12.35 -34.83
C LYS A 33 6.56 11.18 -35.22
N LYS A 34 7.20 10.13 -35.78
CA LYS A 34 6.57 8.86 -36.15
C LYS A 34 7.33 7.69 -35.57
N LYS A 35 6.65 6.54 -35.42
CA LYS A 35 7.29 5.28 -35.07
C LYS A 35 8.49 5.00 -35.99
N GLY A 36 9.62 4.57 -35.40
CA GLY A 36 10.86 4.25 -36.11
C GLY A 36 11.83 5.43 -36.23
N GLN A 37 11.43 6.66 -35.90
CA GLN A 37 12.32 7.81 -35.91
C GLN A 37 13.19 7.86 -34.66
N GLN A 38 14.33 8.54 -34.76
CA GLN A 38 15.23 8.78 -33.63
C GLN A 38 14.63 9.80 -32.67
N VAL A 39 14.79 9.49 -31.37
CA VAL A 39 14.44 10.39 -30.27
C VAL A 39 15.51 11.50 -30.24
N ASP A 40 15.07 12.73 -30.06
CA ASP A 40 15.96 13.80 -29.66
C ASP A 40 16.28 13.64 -28.17
N GLU A 41 17.48 13.15 -27.87
CA GLU A 41 17.89 12.85 -26.50
C GLU A 41 18.00 14.08 -25.61
N THR A 42 18.09 15.28 -26.20
CA THR A 42 18.09 16.54 -25.44
C THR A 42 16.73 16.89 -24.85
N LEU A 43 15.66 16.29 -25.38
CA LEU A 43 14.30 16.46 -24.88
C LEU A 43 13.93 15.43 -23.80
N ILE A 44 14.80 14.47 -23.50
CA ILE A 44 14.53 13.46 -22.49
C ILE A 44 14.63 14.09 -21.10
N GLU A 45 13.50 14.15 -20.41
CA GLU A 45 13.40 14.58 -19.02
C GLU A 45 13.53 13.38 -18.07
N LYS A 46 12.86 12.27 -18.41
CA LYS A 46 12.85 11.08 -17.57
C LYS A 46 12.66 9.80 -18.38
N ILE A 47 13.29 8.72 -17.92
CA ILE A 47 13.10 7.37 -18.42
C ILE A 47 12.54 6.51 -17.30
N PHE A 48 11.41 5.85 -17.54
CA PHE A 48 10.78 4.91 -16.63
C PHE A 48 11.05 3.49 -17.10
N THR A 49 11.53 2.65 -16.19
CA THR A 49 11.79 1.25 -16.45
C THR A 49 10.62 0.40 -15.93
N ALA A 50 10.18 -0.57 -16.73
CA ALA A 50 9.22 -1.56 -16.26
C ALA A 50 9.96 -2.75 -15.60
N GLU A 51 9.39 -3.31 -14.54
CA GLU A 51 9.91 -4.53 -13.92
C GLU A 51 9.83 -5.74 -14.86
N THR A 52 8.99 -5.67 -15.90
CA THR A 52 8.81 -6.71 -16.91
C THR A 52 9.42 -6.28 -18.24
N ALA A 53 9.95 -7.23 -18.99
CA ALA A 53 10.56 -6.99 -20.31
C ALA A 53 9.61 -6.36 -21.35
N GLN A 54 8.30 -6.40 -21.09
CA GLN A 54 7.28 -5.82 -21.98
C GLN A 54 6.17 -5.14 -21.18
N ILE A 55 5.81 -3.93 -21.60
CA ILE A 55 4.66 -3.19 -21.05
C ILE A 55 3.40 -3.61 -21.82
N SER A 56 2.40 -4.14 -21.13
CA SER A 56 1.16 -4.61 -21.78
C SER A 56 0.47 -3.48 -22.56
N LYS A 57 -0.30 -3.84 -23.61
CA LYS A 57 -1.03 -2.83 -24.41
C LYS A 57 -2.04 -2.04 -23.58
N GLU A 58 -2.62 -2.67 -22.57
CA GLU A 58 -3.56 -2.04 -21.64
C GLU A 58 -2.86 -0.99 -20.80
N ILE A 59 -1.70 -1.33 -20.23
CA ILE A 59 -0.84 -0.40 -19.47
C ILE A 59 -0.38 0.76 -20.36
N GLN A 60 0.02 0.50 -21.61
CA GLN A 60 0.40 1.55 -22.55
C GLN A 60 -0.76 2.51 -22.85
N GLY A 61 -1.99 1.99 -23.02
CA GLY A 61 -3.20 2.80 -23.21
C GLY A 61 -3.50 3.68 -22.01
N TYR A 62 -3.28 3.14 -20.83
CA TYR A 62 -3.47 3.84 -19.55
C TYR A 62 -2.52 5.03 -19.42
N PHE A 63 -1.23 4.84 -19.67
CA PHE A 63 -0.24 5.91 -19.63
C PHE A 63 -0.54 7.03 -20.63
N ALA A 64 -1.08 6.67 -21.81
CA ALA A 64 -1.46 7.66 -22.81
C ALA A 64 -2.64 8.53 -22.40
N SER A 65 -3.47 8.08 -21.45
CA SER A 65 -4.68 8.78 -21.02
C SER A 65 -4.49 9.75 -19.86
N ILE A 66 -3.36 9.67 -19.13
CA ILE A 66 -3.06 10.57 -18.01
C ILE A 66 -2.60 11.93 -18.55
N PRO A 67 -3.32 13.03 -18.26
CA PRO A 67 -2.87 14.36 -18.65
C PRO A 67 -1.55 14.74 -17.98
N GLU A 68 -0.66 15.38 -18.73
CA GLU A 68 0.69 15.77 -18.33
C GLU A 68 0.74 16.50 -16.97
N LYS A 69 -0.19 17.43 -16.73
CA LYS A 69 -0.26 18.20 -15.49
C LYS A 69 -0.27 17.35 -14.21
N TYR A 70 -0.83 16.13 -14.28
CA TYR A 70 -0.81 15.21 -13.13
C TYR A 70 0.52 14.51 -13.01
N LEU A 71 1.11 14.08 -14.13
CA LEU A 71 2.44 13.46 -14.15
C LEU A 71 3.52 14.41 -13.64
N ASP A 72 3.53 15.66 -14.11
CA ASP A 72 4.49 16.69 -13.67
C ASP A 72 4.35 17.01 -12.18
N PHE A 73 3.11 17.16 -11.72
CA PHE A 73 2.84 17.40 -10.32
C PHE A 73 3.34 16.25 -9.43
N VAL A 74 3.02 15.01 -9.81
CA VAL A 74 3.43 13.81 -9.05
C VAL A 74 4.94 13.63 -9.13
N GLU A 75 5.56 13.86 -10.28
CA GLU A 75 7.01 13.75 -10.43
C GLU A 75 7.73 14.72 -9.49
N ALA A 76 7.33 15.99 -9.48
CA ALA A 76 7.91 16.97 -8.57
C ALA A 76 7.76 16.58 -7.11
N TYR A 77 6.58 16.11 -6.72
CA TYR A 77 6.30 15.72 -5.35
C TYR A 77 7.08 14.46 -4.92
N VAL A 78 7.05 13.40 -5.73
CA VAL A 78 7.74 12.13 -5.44
C VAL A 78 9.25 12.33 -5.36
N ASN A 79 9.84 13.14 -6.26
CA ASN A 79 11.27 13.45 -6.21
C ASN A 79 11.63 14.20 -4.91
N GLU A 80 10.81 15.17 -4.49
CA GLU A 80 11.00 15.88 -3.22
C GLU A 80 10.93 14.92 -2.01
N VAL A 81 9.98 13.97 -2.01
CA VAL A 81 9.86 12.95 -0.94
C VAL A 81 11.10 12.05 -0.92
N LYS A 82 11.56 11.57 -2.09
CA LYS A 82 12.80 10.77 -2.20
C LYS A 82 13.99 11.49 -1.59
N GLU A 83 14.18 12.78 -1.94
CA GLU A 83 15.29 13.58 -1.45
C GLU A 83 15.22 13.84 0.06
N LYS A 84 14.04 14.23 0.57
CA LYS A 84 13.87 14.61 1.98
C LYS A 84 13.87 13.45 2.93
N GLN A 85 13.32 12.31 2.51
CA GLN A 85 13.08 11.16 3.38
C GLN A 85 14.01 9.96 3.09
N GLY A 86 14.80 10.02 2.02
CA GLY A 86 15.70 8.94 1.63
C GLY A 86 14.98 7.67 1.20
N LEU A 87 13.75 7.78 0.64
CA LEU A 87 12.96 6.63 0.22
C LEU A 87 13.40 6.12 -1.14
N GLU A 88 13.53 4.81 -1.26
CA GLU A 88 13.68 4.12 -2.54
C GLU A 88 12.29 3.71 -3.04
N LEU A 89 11.78 4.41 -4.04
CA LEU A 89 10.47 4.18 -4.63
C LEU A 89 10.62 3.71 -6.06
N ASN A 90 9.93 2.63 -6.43
CA ASN A 90 9.91 2.19 -7.82
C ASN A 90 9.14 3.17 -8.72
N ASP A 91 9.41 3.13 -10.01
CA ASP A 91 8.88 4.11 -10.96
C ASP A 91 7.37 3.96 -11.23
N SER A 92 6.74 2.87 -10.80
CA SER A 92 5.29 2.68 -10.96
C SER A 92 4.48 3.74 -10.21
N ILE A 93 5.05 4.32 -9.13
CA ILE A 93 4.39 5.35 -8.33
C ILE A 93 4.00 6.58 -9.15
N TYR A 94 4.83 7.00 -10.10
CA TYR A 94 4.55 8.20 -10.90
C TYR A 94 3.23 8.07 -11.68
N PHE A 95 2.93 6.88 -12.15
CA PHE A 95 1.73 6.59 -12.92
C PHE A 95 0.54 6.25 -12.03
N SER A 96 0.72 5.33 -11.08
CA SER A 96 -0.37 4.89 -10.19
C SER A 96 -0.94 6.03 -9.35
N LEU A 97 -0.06 6.90 -8.85
CA LEU A 97 -0.48 8.06 -8.06
C LEU A 97 -1.10 9.16 -8.93
N SER A 98 -0.57 9.39 -10.14
CA SER A 98 -1.15 10.35 -11.09
C SER A 98 -2.55 9.94 -11.51
N ASP A 99 -2.77 8.66 -11.80
CA ASP A 99 -4.08 8.11 -12.13
C ASP A 99 -5.05 8.24 -10.97
N HIS A 100 -4.59 7.89 -9.76
CA HIS A 100 -5.42 8.03 -8.57
C HIS A 100 -5.87 9.48 -8.34
N ILE A 101 -4.96 10.45 -8.41
CA ILE A 101 -5.29 11.88 -8.25
C ILE A 101 -6.28 12.33 -9.32
N MET A 102 -6.04 11.97 -10.59
CA MET A 102 -6.96 12.27 -11.69
C MET A 102 -8.34 11.68 -11.43
N GLY A 103 -8.41 10.41 -11.03
CA GLY A 103 -9.64 9.71 -10.71
C GLY A 103 -10.37 10.32 -9.52
N ALA A 104 -9.67 10.67 -8.43
CA ALA A 104 -10.23 11.31 -7.25
C ALA A 104 -10.86 12.68 -7.59
N ILE A 105 -10.15 13.51 -8.37
CA ILE A 105 -10.67 14.81 -8.84
C ILE A 105 -11.89 14.61 -9.76
N SER A 106 -11.84 13.61 -10.65
CA SER A 106 -12.98 13.30 -11.53
C SER A 106 -14.21 12.87 -10.75
N ARG A 107 -14.05 12.00 -9.73
CA ARG A 107 -15.15 11.60 -8.83
C ARG A 107 -15.71 12.78 -8.06
N LEU A 108 -14.85 13.63 -7.50
CA LEU A 108 -15.26 14.83 -6.78
C LEU A 108 -16.13 15.74 -7.66
N ASN A 109 -15.74 15.96 -8.92
CA ASN A 109 -16.51 16.77 -9.89
C ASN A 109 -17.87 16.16 -10.22
N GLN A 110 -18.06 14.86 -10.00
CA GLN A 110 -19.32 14.14 -10.13
C GLN A 110 -20.11 14.09 -8.81
N GLY A 111 -19.62 14.75 -7.74
CA GLY A 111 -20.22 14.73 -6.42
C GLY A 111 -20.02 13.42 -5.66
N ILE A 112 -19.10 12.57 -6.10
CA ILE A 112 -18.79 11.27 -5.47
C ILE A 112 -17.57 11.43 -4.57
N GLN A 113 -17.73 11.11 -3.29
CA GLN A 113 -16.64 11.00 -2.33
C GLN A 113 -16.57 9.56 -1.83
N ILE A 114 -15.38 8.99 -1.82
CA ILE A 114 -15.12 7.63 -1.32
C ILE A 114 -14.66 7.75 0.13
N GLN A 115 -15.36 7.03 1.02
CA GLN A 115 -14.88 6.84 2.40
C GLN A 115 -13.87 5.69 2.44
N ASN A 116 -12.78 5.92 3.16
CA ASN A 116 -11.78 4.89 3.40
C ASN A 116 -12.06 4.20 4.74
N MET A 117 -12.74 3.07 4.70
CA MET A 117 -13.08 2.30 5.90
C MET A 117 -11.86 1.83 6.69
N LEU A 118 -10.68 1.78 6.06
CA LEU A 118 -9.41 1.36 6.64
C LEU A 118 -8.51 2.54 7.04
N LEU A 119 -9.03 3.79 7.03
CA LEU A 119 -8.21 4.98 7.24
C LEU A 119 -7.42 4.94 8.56
N LEU A 120 -8.06 4.49 9.65
CA LEU A 120 -7.41 4.37 10.96
C LEU A 120 -6.33 3.28 10.95
N ASP A 121 -6.63 2.12 10.35
CA ASP A 121 -5.68 1.01 10.26
C ASP A 121 -4.47 1.40 9.40
N ILE A 122 -4.69 2.05 8.25
CA ILE A 122 -3.62 2.57 7.39
C ILE A 122 -2.75 3.57 8.15
N LYS A 123 -3.36 4.51 8.86
CA LYS A 123 -2.62 5.49 9.68
C LYS A 123 -1.73 4.82 10.72
N GLN A 124 -2.20 3.73 11.33
CA GLN A 124 -1.45 3.00 12.36
C GLN A 124 -0.37 2.08 11.76
N LEU A 125 -0.70 1.36 10.68
CA LEU A 125 0.23 0.43 10.03
C LEU A 125 1.34 1.12 9.24
N TYR A 126 1.05 2.30 8.68
CA TYR A 126 1.88 3.02 7.72
C TYR A 126 1.96 4.50 8.07
N HIS A 127 2.28 4.79 9.33
CA HIS A 127 2.24 6.17 9.87
C HIS A 127 3.07 7.15 9.04
N LYS A 128 4.30 6.76 8.65
CA LYS A 128 5.20 7.59 7.86
C LYS A 128 4.61 7.93 6.49
N GLU A 129 4.12 6.93 5.79
CA GLU A 129 3.52 7.06 4.46
C GLU A 129 2.20 7.82 4.53
N TYR A 130 1.46 7.68 5.64
CA TYR A 130 0.25 8.45 5.88
C TYR A 130 0.52 9.95 6.04
N GLU A 131 1.57 10.35 6.75
CA GLU A 131 1.99 11.75 6.85
C GLU A 131 2.41 12.31 5.47
N ILE A 132 3.09 11.51 4.65
CA ILE A 132 3.37 11.86 3.24
C ILE A 132 2.06 12.04 2.47
N GLY A 133 1.10 11.13 2.64
CA GLY A 133 -0.22 11.20 2.01
C GLY A 133 -1.01 12.45 2.41
N LEU A 134 -0.95 12.87 3.68
CA LEU A 134 -1.59 14.10 4.17
C LEU A 134 -0.99 15.35 3.52
N GLU A 135 0.34 15.43 3.44
CA GLU A 135 0.99 16.58 2.78
C GLU A 135 0.67 16.59 1.28
N LEU A 136 0.65 15.42 0.63
CA LEU A 136 0.22 15.30 -0.77
C LEU A 136 -1.21 15.78 -0.97
N LEU A 137 -2.15 15.36 -0.12
CA LEU A 137 -3.55 15.78 -0.17
C LEU A 137 -3.67 17.31 -0.11
N LYS A 138 -2.96 17.94 0.82
CA LYS A 138 -2.93 19.40 0.94
C LYS A 138 -2.44 20.06 -0.35
N ARG A 139 -1.35 19.55 -0.95
CA ARG A 139 -0.79 20.10 -2.20
C ARG A 139 -1.71 19.86 -3.40
N VAL A 140 -2.35 18.70 -3.51
CA VAL A 140 -3.35 18.42 -4.55
C VAL A 140 -4.49 19.43 -4.45
N ASN A 141 -5.05 19.62 -3.26
CA ASN A 141 -6.14 20.56 -3.03
C ASN A 141 -5.76 22.00 -3.42
N GLN A 142 -4.54 22.43 -3.08
CA GLN A 142 -4.03 23.75 -3.43
C GLN A 142 -3.77 23.92 -4.93
N THR A 143 -3.07 22.96 -5.54
CA THR A 143 -2.62 23.06 -6.94
C THR A 143 -3.79 22.96 -7.91
N PHE A 144 -4.70 22.03 -7.68
CA PHE A 144 -5.84 21.79 -8.57
C PHE A 144 -7.11 22.53 -8.15
N GLN A 145 -7.06 23.32 -7.04
CA GLN A 145 -8.17 24.11 -6.51
C GLN A 145 -9.41 23.24 -6.25
N VAL A 146 -9.21 22.10 -5.60
CA VAL A 146 -10.24 21.14 -5.22
C VAL A 146 -10.29 20.96 -3.72
N ASN A 147 -11.28 20.23 -3.21
CA ASN A 147 -11.44 19.93 -1.78
C ASN A 147 -11.67 18.43 -1.59
N LEU A 148 -10.64 17.62 -1.88
CA LEU A 148 -10.62 16.20 -1.58
C LEU A 148 -10.61 15.99 -0.07
N VAL A 149 -11.30 14.94 0.39
CA VAL A 149 -11.44 14.61 1.81
C VAL A 149 -10.21 13.89 2.34
N VAL A 150 -10.08 13.85 3.68
CA VAL A 150 -8.92 13.24 4.37
C VAL A 150 -8.75 11.76 4.06
N ASP A 151 -9.81 11.09 3.70
CA ASP A 151 -9.80 9.68 3.28
C ASP A 151 -8.83 9.39 2.13
N GLU A 152 -8.66 10.35 1.21
CA GLU A 152 -7.73 10.21 0.09
C GLU A 152 -6.26 10.17 0.55
N ALA A 153 -5.93 10.74 1.72
CA ALA A 153 -4.58 10.64 2.27
C ALA A 153 -4.19 9.18 2.59
N GLY A 154 -5.13 8.37 3.07
CA GLY A 154 -4.91 6.94 3.27
C GLY A 154 -4.64 6.20 1.97
N PHE A 155 -5.41 6.47 0.93
CA PHE A 155 -5.15 5.87 -0.39
C PHE A 155 -3.81 6.33 -0.97
N PHE A 156 -3.45 7.61 -0.84
CA PHE A 156 -2.13 8.10 -1.27
C PHE A 156 -1.00 7.40 -0.51
N ALA A 157 -1.14 7.20 0.80
CA ALA A 157 -0.17 6.47 1.61
C ALA A 157 0.13 5.08 1.04
N LEU A 158 -0.91 4.32 0.66
CA LEU A 158 -0.75 2.98 0.12
C LEU A 158 0.01 2.94 -1.21
N HIS A 159 -0.07 4.00 -2.04
CA HIS A 159 0.78 4.11 -3.24
C HIS A 159 2.26 4.20 -2.88
N PHE A 160 2.62 4.93 -1.81
CA PHE A 160 3.99 4.99 -1.32
C PHE A 160 4.45 3.64 -0.77
N VAL A 161 3.65 2.99 0.09
CA VAL A 161 3.94 1.66 0.62
C VAL A 161 4.23 0.66 -0.51
N ASN A 162 3.35 0.60 -1.51
CA ASN A 162 3.49 -0.32 -2.63
C ASN A 162 4.73 -0.01 -3.49
N ALA A 163 5.17 1.24 -3.53
CA ALA A 163 6.35 1.65 -4.28
C ALA A 163 7.66 1.40 -3.53
N GLU A 164 7.67 1.43 -2.19
CA GLU A 164 8.84 1.13 -1.38
C GLU A 164 9.17 -0.36 -1.37
N ASP A 165 8.15 -1.18 -1.23
CA ASP A 165 8.35 -2.60 -0.93
C ASP A 165 8.77 -3.40 -2.17
N GLY A 166 8.60 -2.83 -3.40
CA GLY A 166 8.83 -3.55 -4.67
C GLY A 166 8.07 -4.89 -4.71
N SER A 167 7.27 -5.15 -3.67
CA SER A 167 6.55 -6.39 -3.50
C SER A 167 5.28 -6.36 -4.35
N LYS A 168 4.93 -7.52 -4.90
CA LYS A 168 3.65 -7.74 -5.55
C LYS A 168 2.48 -7.77 -4.54
N THR A 169 2.74 -7.49 -3.28
CA THR A 169 1.76 -7.59 -2.20
C THR A 169 0.97 -6.30 -2.11
N ASP A 170 -0.32 -6.42 -2.27
CA ASP A 170 -1.24 -5.31 -2.16
C ASP A 170 -1.37 -4.86 -0.68
N SER A 171 -0.81 -3.71 -0.35
CA SER A 171 -0.89 -3.12 0.99
C SER A 171 -2.33 -2.89 1.46
N TYR A 172 -3.26 -2.72 0.51
CA TYR A 172 -4.69 -2.63 0.82
C TYR A 172 -5.24 -3.97 1.34
N GLN A 173 -4.84 -5.09 0.72
CA GLN A 173 -5.22 -6.43 1.20
C GLN A 173 -4.64 -6.73 2.59
N ILE A 174 -3.38 -6.35 2.85
CA ILE A 174 -2.79 -6.44 4.18
C ILE A 174 -3.65 -5.68 5.20
N SER A 175 -4.04 -4.44 4.89
CA SER A 175 -4.86 -3.62 5.79
C SER A 175 -6.24 -4.23 6.05
N ILE A 176 -6.87 -4.85 5.06
CA ILE A 176 -8.14 -5.58 5.21
C ILE A 176 -7.97 -6.73 6.21
N ILE A 177 -6.99 -7.59 6.02
CA ILE A 177 -6.77 -8.76 6.87
C ILE A 177 -6.50 -8.33 8.32
N VAL A 178 -5.63 -7.32 8.50
CA VAL A 178 -5.34 -6.78 9.83
C VAL A 178 -6.60 -6.21 10.48
N HIS A 179 -7.38 -5.41 9.75
CA HIS A 179 -8.65 -4.86 10.24
C HIS A 179 -9.61 -5.95 10.69
N GLN A 180 -9.82 -7.00 9.89
CA GLN A 180 -10.71 -8.11 10.23
C GLN A 180 -10.26 -8.84 11.48
N ILE A 181 -8.95 -9.10 11.64
CA ILE A 181 -8.41 -9.73 12.85
C ILE A 181 -8.65 -8.84 14.08
N LEU A 182 -8.39 -7.53 13.97
CA LEU A 182 -8.63 -6.58 15.07
C LEU A 182 -10.11 -6.50 15.43
N ASP A 183 -11.00 -6.48 14.45
CA ASP A 183 -12.46 -6.48 14.67
C ASP A 183 -12.94 -7.74 15.40
N VAL A 184 -12.41 -8.92 15.03
CA VAL A 184 -12.68 -10.17 15.75
C VAL A 184 -12.24 -10.08 17.22
N VAL A 185 -11.03 -9.57 17.48
CA VAL A 185 -10.51 -9.41 18.84
C VAL A 185 -11.36 -8.41 19.64
N GLN A 186 -11.70 -7.26 19.04
CA GLN A 186 -12.52 -6.25 19.68
C GLN A 186 -13.90 -6.79 20.08
N LYS A 187 -14.55 -7.51 19.16
CA LYS A 187 -15.86 -8.15 19.42
C LYS A 187 -15.82 -9.23 20.48
N TYR A 188 -14.76 -10.04 20.47
CA TYR A 188 -14.59 -11.10 21.48
C TYR A 188 -14.47 -10.55 22.91
N TYR A 189 -13.86 -9.37 23.08
CA TYR A 189 -13.67 -8.69 24.36
C TYR A 189 -14.63 -7.51 24.59
N ASP A 190 -15.89 -7.62 24.16
CA ASP A 190 -16.95 -6.63 24.39
C ASP A 190 -16.55 -5.20 23.99
N ASN A 191 -16.00 -5.04 22.76
CA ASN A 191 -15.53 -3.78 22.20
C ASN A 191 -14.28 -3.22 22.90
N LEU A 192 -13.29 -4.06 23.12
CA LEU A 192 -11.94 -3.70 23.54
C LEU A 192 -11.44 -2.45 22.79
N LYS A 193 -11.03 -1.42 23.51
CA LYS A 193 -10.48 -0.21 22.93
C LYS A 193 -8.97 -0.30 22.86
N PHE A 194 -8.43 -0.43 21.66
CA PHE A 194 -7.01 -0.35 21.47
C PHE A 194 -6.51 1.09 21.66
N GLN A 195 -5.48 1.25 22.48
CA GLN A 195 -4.82 2.55 22.68
C GLN A 195 -3.65 2.64 21.70
N GLU A 196 -3.70 3.62 20.80
CA GLU A 196 -2.69 3.79 19.74
C GLU A 196 -1.26 3.91 20.27
N GLU A 197 -1.08 4.54 21.44
CA GLU A 197 0.21 4.74 22.09
C GLU A 197 0.73 3.53 22.86
N ASN A 198 -0.08 2.47 23.00
CA ASN A 198 0.27 1.29 23.76
C ASN A 198 1.32 0.43 23.02
N LEU A 199 2.47 0.21 23.64
CA LEU A 199 3.58 -0.55 23.08
C LEU A 199 3.21 -2.00 22.70
N TYR A 200 2.36 -2.65 23.50
CA TYR A 200 1.91 -4.04 23.23
C TYR A 200 1.00 -4.05 22.01
N TYR A 201 0.13 -3.06 21.88
CA TYR A 201 -0.71 -2.91 20.70
C TYR A 201 0.11 -2.63 19.42
N GLN A 202 1.09 -1.73 19.48
CA GLN A 202 1.99 -1.45 18.35
C GLN A 202 2.77 -2.70 17.90
N ARG A 203 3.25 -3.50 18.86
CA ARG A 203 3.89 -4.78 18.55
C ARG A 203 2.93 -5.78 17.91
N PHE A 204 1.70 -5.85 18.40
CA PHE A 204 0.67 -6.69 17.81
C PHE A 204 0.37 -6.31 16.36
N LEU A 205 0.16 -5.02 16.08
CA LEU A 205 -0.02 -4.51 14.72
C LEU A 205 1.15 -4.90 13.80
N THR A 206 2.37 -4.75 14.27
CA THR A 206 3.57 -5.13 13.51
C THR A 206 3.54 -6.63 13.17
N HIS A 207 3.20 -7.47 14.13
CA HIS A 207 3.09 -8.92 13.90
C HIS A 207 1.94 -9.29 12.96
N LEU A 208 0.79 -8.63 13.08
CA LEU A 208 -0.34 -8.82 12.16
C LEU A 208 0.01 -8.42 10.74
N LYS A 209 0.75 -7.32 10.55
CA LYS A 209 1.26 -6.90 9.24
C LYS A 209 2.12 -8.00 8.61
N TYR A 210 3.12 -8.51 9.35
CA TYR A 210 3.98 -9.59 8.85
C TYR A 210 3.23 -10.89 8.63
N PHE A 211 2.27 -11.23 9.48
CA PHE A 211 1.39 -12.37 9.28
C PHE A 211 0.61 -12.23 7.97
N ALA A 212 -0.06 -11.09 7.74
CA ALA A 212 -0.84 -10.84 6.53
C ALA A 212 0.05 -10.87 5.27
N GLN A 213 1.28 -10.34 5.33
CA GLN A 213 2.24 -10.42 4.23
C GLN A 213 2.58 -11.87 3.88
N ARG A 214 2.99 -12.68 4.87
CA ARG A 214 3.32 -14.10 4.65
C ARG A 214 2.12 -14.89 4.10
N PHE A 215 0.94 -14.67 4.68
CA PHE A 215 -0.29 -15.29 4.22
C PHE A 215 -0.55 -15.00 2.73
N LEU A 216 -0.47 -13.74 2.31
CA LEU A 216 -0.69 -13.35 0.91
C LEU A 216 0.39 -13.89 -0.04
N HIS A 217 1.63 -14.02 0.44
CA HIS A 217 2.75 -14.63 -0.33
C HIS A 217 2.70 -16.15 -0.34
N LYS A 218 1.80 -16.78 0.42
CA LYS A 218 1.74 -18.24 0.60
C LYS A 218 3.06 -18.84 1.10
N GLU A 219 3.76 -18.11 1.96
CA GLU A 219 4.97 -18.58 2.61
C GLU A 219 4.61 -19.57 3.71
N LEU A 220 5.04 -20.82 3.54
CA LEU A 220 4.78 -21.88 4.52
C LEU A 220 5.65 -21.68 5.77
N HIS A 221 5.03 -21.59 6.93
CA HIS A 221 5.72 -21.73 8.22
C HIS A 221 5.66 -23.20 8.65
N TYR A 222 6.82 -23.72 9.10
CA TYR A 222 6.88 -25.04 9.72
C TYR A 222 6.71 -24.88 11.23
N ASP A 223 5.82 -25.68 11.80
CA ASP A 223 5.57 -25.72 13.25
C ASP A 223 6.73 -26.45 13.96
N GLU A 224 7.51 -25.72 14.74
CA GLU A 224 8.59 -26.30 15.59
C GLU A 224 8.24 -26.24 17.09
N ASN A 225 7.18 -25.53 17.50
CA ASN A 225 6.91 -25.14 18.88
C ASN A 225 5.66 -25.79 19.51
N GLY A 226 5.26 -26.98 19.07
CA GLY A 226 4.03 -27.63 19.51
C GLY A 226 3.88 -27.80 21.04
N GLU A 227 4.99 -28.13 21.76
CA GLU A 227 4.95 -28.22 23.23
C GLU A 227 4.69 -26.88 23.90
N LEU A 228 5.33 -25.81 23.42
CA LEU A 228 5.11 -24.44 23.93
C LEU A 228 3.68 -23.98 23.68
N PHE A 229 3.14 -24.28 22.50
CA PHE A 229 1.76 -23.97 22.16
C PHE A 229 0.77 -24.59 23.15
N GLN A 230 0.92 -25.86 23.53
CA GLN A 230 0.03 -26.51 24.49
C GLN A 230 0.10 -25.85 25.89
N ILE A 231 1.30 -25.46 26.34
CA ILE A 231 1.48 -24.74 27.61
C ILE A 231 0.76 -23.39 27.59
N ILE A 232 0.98 -22.60 26.56
CA ILE A 232 0.41 -21.24 26.42
C ILE A 232 -1.12 -21.30 26.28
N LYS A 233 -1.64 -22.24 25.52
CA LYS A 233 -3.07 -22.49 25.36
C LYS A 233 -3.77 -22.80 26.68
N GLU A 234 -3.14 -23.61 27.54
CA GLU A 234 -3.69 -23.94 28.85
C GLU A 234 -3.56 -22.77 29.84
N GLN A 235 -2.46 -22.01 29.76
CA GLN A 235 -2.21 -20.90 30.65
C GLN A 235 -3.09 -19.68 30.34
N TYR A 236 -3.31 -19.39 29.04
CA TYR A 236 -4.02 -18.18 28.57
C TYR A 236 -5.33 -18.55 27.84
N LYS A 237 -6.20 -19.30 28.51
CA LYS A 237 -7.45 -19.84 27.94
C LYS A 237 -8.36 -18.79 27.34
N ASP A 238 -8.45 -17.62 27.96
CA ASP A 238 -9.28 -16.51 27.48
C ASP A 238 -8.72 -15.93 26.18
N ALA A 239 -7.43 -15.60 26.14
CA ALA A 239 -6.78 -15.11 24.92
C ALA A 239 -6.83 -16.15 23.78
N TYR A 240 -6.62 -17.42 24.10
CA TYR A 240 -6.76 -18.50 23.13
C TYR A 240 -8.20 -18.64 22.60
N GLY A 241 -9.22 -18.31 23.42
CA GLY A 241 -10.61 -18.23 22.98
C GLY A 241 -10.79 -17.20 21.85
N GLY A 242 -10.20 -16.01 22.00
CA GLY A 242 -10.17 -14.99 20.94
C GLY A 242 -9.45 -15.47 19.69
N VAL A 243 -8.30 -16.18 19.84
CA VAL A 243 -7.56 -16.75 18.70
C VAL A 243 -8.37 -17.79 17.93
N LYS A 244 -9.19 -18.59 18.63
CA LYS A 244 -10.11 -19.52 17.94
C LYS A 244 -11.12 -18.80 17.05
N MET A 245 -11.58 -17.62 17.46
CA MET A 245 -12.48 -16.83 16.61
C MET A 245 -11.76 -16.30 15.37
N ILE A 246 -10.48 -15.90 15.51
CA ILE A 246 -9.63 -15.53 14.36
C ILE A 246 -9.43 -16.74 13.44
N TYR A 247 -9.14 -17.93 14.01
CA TYR A 247 -8.99 -19.17 13.23
C TYR A 247 -10.23 -19.44 12.38
N LEU A 248 -11.43 -19.37 13.00
CA LEU A 248 -12.70 -19.62 12.30
C LEU A 248 -12.92 -18.58 11.18
N MET A 249 -12.63 -17.31 11.40
CA MET A 249 -12.74 -16.26 10.39
C MET A 249 -11.79 -16.51 9.24
N MET A 250 -10.52 -16.87 9.52
CA MET A 250 -9.53 -17.15 8.47
C MET A 250 -9.88 -18.42 7.66
N GLU A 251 -10.45 -19.43 8.30
CA GLU A 251 -10.92 -20.63 7.60
C GLU A 251 -12.15 -20.37 6.72
N ASP A 252 -13.11 -19.59 7.22
CA ASP A 252 -14.36 -19.29 6.50
C ASP A 252 -14.14 -18.31 5.33
N GLU A 253 -13.43 -17.21 5.56
CA GLU A 253 -13.29 -16.16 4.55
C GLU A 253 -12.14 -16.41 3.57
N TYR A 254 -11.05 -17.06 4.03
CA TYR A 254 -9.81 -17.21 3.26
C TYR A 254 -9.43 -18.66 2.97
N HIS A 255 -10.18 -19.65 3.49
CA HIS A 255 -9.86 -21.08 3.41
C HIS A 255 -8.43 -21.37 3.92
N TYR A 256 -8.01 -20.66 4.96
CA TYR A 256 -6.69 -20.75 5.56
C TYR A 256 -6.76 -21.25 6.99
N GLN A 257 -6.01 -22.31 7.27
CA GLN A 257 -5.88 -22.87 8.61
C GLN A 257 -4.63 -22.32 9.28
N LEU A 258 -4.82 -21.58 10.38
CA LEU A 258 -3.69 -21.08 11.17
C LEU A 258 -2.86 -22.23 11.70
N THR A 259 -1.55 -22.11 11.63
CA THR A 259 -0.61 -23.06 12.24
C THR A 259 -0.59 -22.91 13.77
N GLU A 260 -0.06 -23.92 14.49
CA GLU A 260 0.10 -23.84 15.96
C GLU A 260 1.03 -22.67 16.35
N ASP A 261 2.07 -22.38 15.59
CA ASP A 261 2.95 -21.24 15.84
C ASP A 261 2.23 -19.90 15.65
N GLU A 262 1.41 -19.75 14.63
CA GLU A 262 0.60 -18.54 14.43
C GLU A 262 -0.41 -18.34 15.57
N MET A 263 -1.09 -19.41 15.98
CA MET A 263 -2.02 -19.37 17.11
C MET A 263 -1.29 -19.05 18.42
N LEU A 264 -0.08 -19.59 18.63
CA LEU A 264 0.77 -19.29 19.78
C LEU A 264 1.08 -17.80 19.85
N TYR A 265 1.59 -17.22 18.75
CA TYR A 265 1.93 -15.79 18.69
C TYR A 265 0.73 -14.89 18.93
N LEU A 266 -0.39 -15.16 18.28
CA LEU A 266 -1.62 -14.39 18.47
C LEU A 266 -2.10 -14.47 19.95
N THR A 267 -2.03 -15.66 20.57
CA THR A 267 -2.43 -15.85 21.97
C THR A 267 -1.59 -14.98 22.92
N ILE A 268 -0.27 -14.98 22.75
CA ILE A 268 0.63 -14.19 23.60
C ILE A 268 0.36 -12.69 23.45
N HIS A 269 0.18 -12.20 22.21
CA HIS A 269 -0.05 -10.78 21.97
C HIS A 269 -1.39 -10.30 22.50
N ILE A 270 -2.46 -11.06 22.27
CA ILE A 270 -3.81 -10.74 22.80
C ILE A 270 -3.79 -10.74 24.33
N GLN A 271 -3.14 -11.72 24.96
CA GLN A 271 -3.00 -11.76 26.42
C GLN A 271 -2.32 -10.50 26.96
N LYS A 272 -1.23 -10.05 26.31
CA LYS A 272 -0.49 -8.86 26.76
C LYS A 272 -1.31 -7.58 26.66
N ILE A 273 -2.06 -7.41 25.58
CA ILE A 273 -2.92 -6.24 25.38
C ILE A 273 -4.05 -6.22 26.43
N THR A 274 -4.69 -7.34 26.65
CA THR A 274 -5.82 -7.44 27.61
C THR A 274 -5.37 -7.33 29.06
N GLU A 275 -4.20 -7.84 29.43
CA GLU A 275 -3.61 -7.64 30.77
C GLU A 275 -3.28 -6.16 31.04
N ASP A 276 -2.72 -5.48 30.07
CA ASP A 276 -2.34 -4.07 30.22
C ASP A 276 -3.57 -3.18 30.37
N GLN A 277 -4.61 -3.44 29.61
CA GLN A 277 -5.86 -2.70 29.73
C GLN A 277 -6.53 -2.91 31.11
N LYS A 278 -6.59 -4.14 31.61
CA LYS A 278 -7.12 -4.41 32.96
C LYS A 278 -6.34 -3.69 34.05
N ARG A 279 -5.02 -3.49 33.87
CA ARG A 279 -4.20 -2.71 34.82
C ARG A 279 -4.55 -1.23 34.79
N LEU A 280 -4.82 -0.67 33.60
CA LEU A 280 -5.18 0.74 33.46
C LEU A 280 -6.59 1.05 34.00
N GLU A 281 -7.51 0.11 33.96
CA GLU A 281 -8.86 0.25 34.50
C GLU A 281 -8.90 0.15 36.05
N THR A 282 -7.83 -0.38 36.66
CA THR A 282 -7.70 -0.54 38.13
C THR A 282 -6.91 0.58 38.80
N LEU A 283 -6.37 1.53 38.03
CA LEU A 283 -5.66 2.75 38.49
C LEU A 283 -6.57 3.97 38.45
#